data_32c6b7f8cae5c8d349ccf5cd6bc780b5
#
_entry.id   32c6b7f8cae5c8d349ccf5cd6bc780b5
#
_cell.length_a   1.000
_cell.length_b   1.000
_cell.length_c   1.000
_cell.angle_alpha   90.00
_cell.angle_beta   90.00
_cell.angle_gamma   90.00
#
_symmetry.space_group_name_H-M   'P 1'
#
loop_
_entity.id
_entity.type
_entity.pdbx_description
1 polymer ?
#
loop_
_entity_poly.entity_id
_entity_poly.type
_entity_poly.pdbx_seq_one_letter_code
_entity_poly.pdbx_strand_id
1 'polypeptide(L)'
;LEQEVKNLDFAAQDFLTVNMGATAIGTGITAEPEYAEMCIEALCKITGLDIKLADDLIGATSDTSCMVGYSAAMKRVAVKMNKICNDLRLLASGPRCGLGEINLPAMQPGSSIMPGKVNPVIPEVMNQVAYKVIGNDLCVTMSGEAAQMELNAMEPVMAQCCFESADLLMN
;
A
#
# COMPACT_ATOMS: atom_id res chain seq x y z
N LEU A 1 -5.77 13.91 7.03
CA LEU A 1 -5.95 12.59 6.40
C LEU A 1 -6.75 12.65 5.09
N GLU A 2 -7.76 13.50 4.96
CA GLU A 2 -8.57 13.62 3.73
C GLU A 2 -7.72 13.78 2.44
N GLN A 3 -6.63 14.57 2.51
CA GLN A 3 -5.74 14.71 1.36
C GLN A 3 -5.04 13.39 1.01
N GLU A 4 -4.78 12.53 1.99
CA GLU A 4 -4.13 11.23 1.70
C GLU A 4 -5.11 10.24 1.07
N VAL A 5 -6.39 10.32 1.40
CA VAL A 5 -7.44 9.54 0.69
C VAL A 5 -7.43 9.91 -0.79
N LYS A 6 -7.48 11.21 -1.12
CA LYS A 6 -7.41 11.67 -2.51
C LYS A 6 -6.13 11.24 -3.24
N ASN A 7 -5.00 11.20 -2.53
CA ASN A 7 -3.73 10.76 -3.11
C ASN A 7 -3.73 9.24 -3.37
N LEU A 8 -4.35 8.44 -2.50
CA LEU A 8 -4.53 7.01 -2.71
C LEU A 8 -5.45 6.74 -3.91
N ASP A 9 -6.60 7.45 -3.97
CA ASP A 9 -7.52 7.36 -5.10
C ASP A 9 -6.83 7.72 -6.42
N PHE A 10 -6.01 8.78 -6.41
CA PHE A 10 -5.25 9.18 -7.58
C PHE A 10 -4.23 8.10 -8.00
N ALA A 11 -3.44 7.59 -7.07
CA ALA A 11 -2.46 6.55 -7.35
C ALA A 11 -3.10 5.23 -7.82
N ALA A 12 -4.32 4.93 -7.36
CA ALA A 12 -5.06 3.75 -7.78
C ALA A 12 -5.51 3.81 -9.26
N GLN A 13 -5.59 5.00 -9.87
CA GLN A 13 -5.96 5.13 -11.28
C GLN A 13 -4.93 4.52 -12.23
N ASP A 14 -3.66 4.47 -11.82
CA ASP A 14 -2.59 3.89 -12.65
C ASP A 14 -2.78 2.37 -12.88
N PHE A 15 -3.52 1.69 -11.99
CA PHE A 15 -3.89 0.27 -12.17
C PHE A 15 -4.98 0.03 -13.21
N LEU A 16 -5.64 1.07 -13.69
CA LEU A 16 -6.69 0.94 -14.71
C LEU A 16 -6.14 0.77 -16.12
N THR A 17 -4.83 0.95 -16.30
CA THR A 17 -4.15 0.67 -17.57
C THR A 17 -3.38 -0.63 -17.45
N VAL A 18 -3.67 -1.61 -18.31
CA VAL A 18 -3.13 -2.97 -18.22
C VAL A 18 -2.49 -3.43 -19.54
N ASN A 19 -1.58 -4.39 -19.46
CA ASN A 19 -0.84 -4.96 -20.60
C ASN A 19 -1.48 -6.26 -21.15
N MET A 20 -2.80 -6.38 -21.09
CA MET A 20 -3.51 -7.59 -21.53
C MET A 20 -3.16 -7.96 -22.98
N GLY A 21 -2.85 -9.23 -23.21
CA GLY A 21 -2.47 -9.71 -24.57
C GLY A 21 -1.01 -9.42 -24.98
N ALA A 22 -0.23 -8.74 -24.13
CA ALA A 22 1.18 -8.43 -24.41
C ALA A 22 2.07 -9.67 -24.62
N THR A 23 1.69 -10.82 -24.08
CA THR A 23 2.51 -12.04 -23.99
C THR A 23 3.79 -11.83 -23.16
N ALA A 24 4.87 -12.57 -23.40
CA ALA A 24 6.01 -12.58 -22.49
C ALA A 24 6.80 -11.26 -22.42
N ILE A 25 6.92 -10.55 -23.55
CA ILE A 25 7.78 -9.36 -23.69
C ILE A 25 7.05 -8.17 -24.32
N GLY A 26 5.75 -8.13 -24.25
CA GLY A 26 4.96 -7.00 -24.74
C GLY A 26 4.67 -6.99 -26.24
N THR A 27 5.13 -7.95 -27.01
CA THR A 27 4.96 -7.94 -28.48
C THR A 27 3.62 -8.48 -28.96
N GLY A 28 2.91 -9.26 -28.12
CA GLY A 28 1.66 -9.91 -28.48
C GLY A 28 1.78 -10.95 -29.64
N ILE A 29 3.00 -11.37 -30.01
CA ILE A 29 3.30 -12.13 -31.23
C ILE A 29 2.54 -13.45 -31.32
N THR A 30 2.10 -14.02 -30.24
CA THR A 30 1.35 -15.30 -30.19
C THR A 30 -0.09 -15.14 -29.70
N ALA A 31 -0.56 -13.91 -29.48
CA ALA A 31 -1.95 -13.65 -29.14
C ALA A 31 -2.84 -13.58 -30.39
N GLU A 32 -4.09 -14.03 -30.23
CA GLU A 32 -5.11 -13.82 -31.27
C GLU A 32 -5.41 -12.32 -31.40
N PRO A 33 -5.68 -11.80 -32.61
CA PRO A 33 -5.78 -10.37 -32.86
C PRO A 33 -6.78 -9.61 -31.97
N GLU A 34 -7.94 -10.22 -31.64
CA GLU A 34 -9.00 -9.58 -30.88
C GLU A 34 -8.95 -9.92 -29.37
N TYR A 35 -7.97 -10.72 -28.94
CA TYR A 35 -7.92 -11.25 -27.56
C TYR A 35 -7.85 -10.14 -26.51
N ALA A 36 -6.97 -9.17 -26.69
CA ALA A 36 -6.76 -8.10 -25.71
C ALA A 36 -8.02 -7.26 -25.50
N GLU A 37 -8.67 -6.85 -26.60
CA GLU A 37 -9.89 -6.02 -26.56
C GLU A 37 -11.05 -6.77 -25.92
N MET A 38 -11.27 -8.03 -26.28
CA MET A 38 -12.30 -8.88 -25.68
C MET A 38 -12.09 -9.07 -24.16
N CYS A 39 -10.83 -9.25 -23.74
CA CYS A 39 -10.48 -9.36 -22.32
C CYS A 39 -10.74 -8.06 -21.57
N ILE A 40 -10.38 -6.90 -22.12
CA ILE A 40 -10.66 -5.59 -21.52
C ILE A 40 -12.17 -5.38 -21.36
N GLU A 41 -12.97 -5.66 -22.39
CA GLU A 41 -14.41 -5.58 -22.27
C GLU A 41 -14.99 -6.48 -21.16
N ALA A 42 -14.49 -7.71 -21.05
CA ALA A 42 -14.89 -8.65 -20.02
C ALA A 42 -14.49 -8.15 -18.62
N LEU A 43 -13.27 -7.65 -18.46
CA LEU A 43 -12.79 -7.07 -17.20
C LEU A 43 -13.63 -5.87 -16.76
N CYS A 44 -13.92 -4.94 -17.66
CA CYS A 44 -14.79 -3.79 -17.39
C CYS A 44 -16.19 -4.24 -16.92
N LYS A 45 -16.77 -5.27 -17.57
CA LYS A 45 -18.08 -5.81 -17.19
C LYS A 45 -18.07 -6.50 -15.82
N ILE A 46 -17.01 -7.23 -15.50
CA ILE A 46 -16.88 -8.00 -14.24
C ILE A 46 -16.60 -7.07 -13.06
N THR A 47 -15.70 -6.10 -13.25
CA THR A 47 -15.22 -5.24 -12.16
C THR A 47 -16.06 -3.96 -11.99
N GLY A 48 -16.70 -3.50 -13.04
CA GLY A 48 -17.35 -2.18 -13.08
C GLY A 48 -16.36 -1.02 -13.18
N LEU A 49 -15.06 -1.29 -13.43
CA LEU A 49 -14.01 -0.30 -13.56
C LEU A 49 -13.77 0.04 -15.05
N ASP A 50 -13.32 1.26 -15.32
CA ASP A 50 -12.94 1.73 -16.67
C ASP A 50 -11.49 1.31 -16.99
N ILE A 51 -11.29 0.00 -17.21
CA ILE A 51 -9.98 -0.58 -17.52
C ILE A 51 -9.66 -0.34 -18.98
N LYS A 52 -8.41 0.01 -19.26
CA LYS A 52 -7.90 0.32 -20.62
C LYS A 52 -6.68 -0.52 -20.95
N LEU A 53 -6.54 -0.81 -22.22
CA LEU A 53 -5.31 -1.40 -22.74
C LEU A 53 -4.22 -0.31 -22.81
N ALA A 54 -3.00 -0.66 -22.43
CA ALA A 54 -1.86 0.23 -22.60
C ALA A 54 -1.55 0.49 -24.07
N ASP A 55 -1.21 1.74 -24.40
CA ASP A 55 -0.80 2.12 -25.77
C ASP A 55 0.54 1.48 -26.14
N ASP A 56 1.45 1.34 -25.19
CA ASP A 56 2.74 0.65 -25.31
C ASP A 56 2.75 -0.61 -24.45
N LEU A 57 2.44 -1.75 -25.06
CA LEU A 57 2.42 -3.04 -24.37
C LEU A 57 3.83 -3.52 -23.97
N ILE A 58 4.88 -3.12 -24.69
CA ILE A 58 6.26 -3.50 -24.36
C ILE A 58 6.68 -2.76 -23.08
N GLY A 59 6.49 -1.45 -23.04
CA GLY A 59 6.73 -0.65 -21.84
C GLY A 59 5.92 -1.15 -20.66
N ALA A 60 4.62 -1.36 -20.82
CA ALA A 60 3.71 -1.81 -19.78
C ALA A 60 3.98 -3.24 -19.24
N THR A 61 4.80 -4.03 -19.92
CA THR A 61 5.19 -5.37 -19.46
C THR A 61 6.36 -5.32 -18.46
N SER A 62 7.19 -4.29 -18.50
CA SER A 62 8.32 -4.12 -17.57
C SER A 62 8.11 -3.02 -16.54
N ASP A 63 7.28 -2.04 -16.86
CA ASP A 63 7.03 -0.89 -15.97
C ASP A 63 6.02 -1.25 -14.88
N THR A 64 6.49 -1.21 -13.63
CA THR A 64 5.70 -1.44 -12.42
C THR A 64 5.46 -0.14 -11.62
N SER A 65 5.54 1.02 -12.28
CA SER A 65 5.37 2.34 -11.65
C SER A 65 4.05 2.49 -10.91
N CYS A 66 2.97 1.85 -11.36
CA CYS A 66 1.69 1.84 -10.66
C CYS A 66 1.81 1.26 -9.24
N MET A 67 2.52 0.14 -9.07
CA MET A 67 2.75 -0.46 -7.74
C MET A 67 3.65 0.41 -6.87
N VAL A 68 4.71 0.98 -7.44
CA VAL A 68 5.63 1.89 -6.73
C VAL A 68 4.89 3.16 -6.27
N GLY A 69 4.09 3.77 -7.15
CA GLY A 69 3.30 4.96 -6.85
C GLY A 69 2.25 4.72 -5.76
N TYR A 70 1.53 3.61 -5.85
CA TYR A 70 0.51 3.24 -4.86
C TYR A 70 1.13 2.89 -3.50
N SER A 71 2.22 2.14 -3.48
CA SER A 71 2.98 1.84 -2.26
C SER A 71 3.49 3.12 -1.59
N ALA A 72 4.04 4.06 -2.36
CA ALA A 72 4.47 5.36 -1.84
C ALA A 72 3.30 6.18 -1.25
N ALA A 73 2.11 6.11 -1.83
CA ALA A 73 0.92 6.75 -1.28
C ALA A 73 0.50 6.12 0.06
N MET A 74 0.52 4.78 0.18
CA MET A 74 0.28 4.07 1.46
C MET A 74 1.33 4.43 2.51
N LYS A 75 2.60 4.49 2.15
CA LYS A 75 3.67 4.96 3.04
C LYS A 75 3.39 6.36 3.58
N ARG A 76 2.90 7.29 2.75
CA ARG A 76 2.54 8.66 3.20
C ARG A 76 1.44 8.64 4.26
N VAL A 77 0.42 7.79 4.09
CA VAL A 77 -0.61 7.56 5.13
C VAL A 77 0.03 7.07 6.41
N ALA A 78 0.84 6.01 6.32
CA ALA A 78 1.52 5.40 7.45
C ALA A 78 2.38 6.41 8.23
N VAL A 79 3.16 7.24 7.53
CA VAL A 79 4.00 8.29 8.15
C VAL A 79 3.15 9.30 8.92
N LYS A 80 2.02 9.74 8.37
CA LYS A 80 1.11 10.67 9.05
C LYS A 80 0.45 10.04 10.26
N MET A 81 -0.04 8.81 10.14
CA MET A 81 -0.62 8.08 11.26
C MET A 81 0.41 7.85 12.36
N ASN A 82 1.63 7.48 12.00
CA ASN A 82 2.74 7.31 12.94
C ASN A 82 3.02 8.60 13.73
N LYS A 83 3.05 9.74 13.05
CA LYS A 83 3.24 11.04 13.72
C LYS A 83 2.11 11.35 14.70
N ILE A 84 0.86 11.17 14.30
CA ILE A 84 -0.30 11.38 15.18
C ILE A 84 -0.22 10.46 16.40
N CYS A 85 0.09 9.18 16.20
CA CYS A 85 0.20 8.22 17.30
C CYS A 85 1.37 8.52 18.26
N ASN A 86 2.49 9.03 17.75
CA ASN A 86 3.59 9.49 18.58
C ASN A 86 3.17 10.66 19.47
N ASP A 87 2.42 11.62 18.94
CA ASP A 87 1.89 12.73 19.74
C ASP A 87 0.92 12.25 20.83
N LEU A 88 -0.02 11.36 20.46
CA LEU A 88 -0.97 10.80 21.41
C LEU A 88 -0.26 10.06 22.54
N ARG A 89 0.77 9.28 22.23
CA ARG A 89 1.59 8.59 23.25
C ARG A 89 2.33 9.57 24.14
N LEU A 90 2.90 10.62 23.58
CA LEU A 90 3.64 11.64 24.34
C LEU A 90 2.68 12.42 25.27
N LEU A 91 1.56 12.91 24.73
CA LEU A 91 0.57 13.67 25.51
C LEU A 91 -0.10 12.84 26.59
N ALA A 92 -0.27 11.53 26.37
CA ALA A 92 -0.84 10.61 27.36
C ALA A 92 0.18 10.06 28.35
N SER A 93 1.44 10.45 28.26
CA SER A 93 2.51 9.95 29.16
C SER A 93 2.33 10.46 30.58
N GLY A 94 2.64 9.62 31.54
CA GLY A 94 2.48 9.95 32.95
C GLY A 94 1.96 8.74 33.74
N PRO A 95 1.37 8.96 34.92
CA PRO A 95 0.83 10.20 35.48
C PRO A 95 1.83 11.14 36.18
N ARG A 96 3.01 10.65 36.60
CA ARG A 96 3.92 11.48 37.44
C ARG A 96 5.13 12.01 36.65
N CYS A 97 5.68 11.21 35.76
CA CYS A 97 6.89 11.52 35.01
C CYS A 97 6.58 11.68 33.50
N GLY A 98 5.48 12.32 33.16
CA GLY A 98 5.05 12.56 31.80
C GLY A 98 4.19 13.82 31.69
N LEU A 99 3.68 14.10 30.49
CA LEU A 99 2.90 15.30 30.24
C LEU A 99 1.49 15.23 30.84
N GLY A 100 0.82 14.07 30.72
CA GLY A 100 -0.51 13.87 31.32
C GLY A 100 -1.61 14.79 30.79
N GLU A 101 -1.46 15.33 29.58
CA GLU A 101 -2.37 16.30 28.98
C GLU A 101 -3.69 15.66 28.51
N ILE A 102 -3.63 14.40 28.13
CA ILE A 102 -4.81 13.64 27.67
C ILE A 102 -4.84 12.24 28.32
N ASN A 103 -6.04 11.68 28.40
CA ASN A 103 -6.23 10.29 28.82
C ASN A 103 -6.76 9.46 27.66
N LEU A 104 -6.05 8.40 27.32
CA LEU A 104 -6.50 7.43 26.32
C LEU A 104 -7.33 6.32 26.99
N PRO A 105 -8.30 5.72 26.28
CA PRO A 105 -9.07 4.59 26.81
C PRO A 105 -8.15 3.41 27.15
N ALA A 106 -8.41 2.74 28.28
CA ALA A 106 -7.73 1.51 28.65
C ALA A 106 -8.26 0.35 27.77
N MET A 107 -7.44 -0.15 26.87
CA MET A 107 -7.84 -1.20 25.91
C MET A 107 -7.39 -2.59 26.33
N GLN A 108 -6.40 -2.70 27.23
CA GLN A 108 -5.95 -3.96 27.84
C GLN A 108 -5.27 -3.71 29.18
N PRO A 109 -5.13 -4.75 30.02
CA PRO A 109 -4.31 -4.67 31.22
C PRO A 109 -2.85 -4.33 30.87
N GLY A 110 -2.29 -3.30 31.51
CA GLY A 110 -0.95 -2.82 31.18
C GLY A 110 0.18 -3.68 31.76
N SER A 111 -0.08 -4.42 32.84
CA SER A 111 0.92 -5.26 33.52
C SER A 111 0.25 -6.13 34.58
N SER A 112 0.75 -7.36 34.80
CA SER A 112 0.39 -8.21 35.94
C SER A 112 1.14 -7.81 37.23
N ILE A 113 2.26 -7.09 37.10
CA ILE A 113 3.13 -6.70 38.24
C ILE A 113 2.77 -5.31 38.77
N MET A 114 2.27 -4.42 37.93
CA MET A 114 1.96 -3.04 38.24
C MET A 114 0.44 -2.80 38.14
N PRO A 115 -0.34 -2.99 39.23
CA PRO A 115 -1.78 -2.76 39.19
C PRO A 115 -2.12 -1.33 38.78
N GLY A 116 -3.13 -1.20 37.91
CA GLY A 116 -3.58 0.10 37.41
C GLY A 116 -2.71 0.72 36.29
N LYS A 117 -1.66 0.05 35.85
CA LYS A 117 -0.90 0.50 34.67
C LYS A 117 -1.76 0.42 33.41
N VAL A 118 -1.80 1.50 32.65
CA VAL A 118 -2.46 1.59 31.33
C VAL A 118 -1.41 2.00 30.32
N ASN A 119 -1.25 1.20 29.25
CA ASN A 119 -0.38 1.54 28.13
C ASN A 119 -1.23 2.05 26.95
N PRO A 120 -0.71 2.98 26.14
CA PRO A 120 -1.38 3.48 24.93
C PRO A 120 -1.26 2.49 23.76
N VAL A 121 -1.80 1.26 23.95
CA VAL A 121 -1.56 0.11 23.07
C VAL A 121 -2.04 0.30 21.65
N ILE A 122 -3.14 1.04 21.44
CA ILE A 122 -3.63 1.31 20.08
C ILE A 122 -2.67 2.21 19.30
N PRO A 123 -2.22 3.37 19.82
CA PRO A 123 -1.14 4.13 19.19
C PRO A 123 0.16 3.33 19.00
N GLU A 124 0.51 2.45 19.95
CA GLU A 124 1.71 1.60 19.84
C GLU A 124 1.61 0.61 18.69
N VAL A 125 0.46 -0.06 18.53
CA VAL A 125 0.25 -0.99 17.40
C VAL A 125 0.22 -0.25 16.07
N MET A 126 -0.40 0.93 16.01
CA MET A 126 -0.41 1.75 14.79
C MET A 126 1.01 2.18 14.40
N ASN A 127 1.88 2.50 15.36
CA ASN A 127 3.29 2.77 15.07
C ASN A 127 3.99 1.55 14.43
N GLN A 128 3.72 0.33 14.94
CA GLN A 128 4.30 -0.91 14.37
C GLN A 128 3.77 -1.19 12.97
N VAL A 129 2.48 -0.98 12.74
CA VAL A 129 1.87 -1.05 11.40
C VAL A 129 2.56 -0.07 10.44
N ALA A 130 2.77 1.17 10.87
CA ALA A 130 3.44 2.17 10.05
C ALA A 130 4.86 1.75 9.68
N TYR A 131 5.63 1.18 10.61
CA TYR A 131 6.98 0.69 10.32
C TYR A 131 6.96 -0.46 9.31
N LYS A 132 5.99 -1.37 9.41
CA LYS A 132 5.85 -2.48 8.47
C LYS A 132 5.51 -1.98 7.07
N VAL A 133 4.57 -1.04 6.94
CA VAL A 133 4.19 -0.43 5.65
C VAL A 133 5.38 0.30 5.01
N ILE A 134 6.18 1.02 5.80
CA ILE A 134 7.41 1.67 5.30
C ILE A 134 8.43 0.64 4.81
N GLY A 135 8.59 -0.47 5.52
CA GLY A 135 9.46 -1.58 5.10
C GLY A 135 8.99 -2.25 3.81
N ASN A 136 7.68 -2.46 3.66
CA ASN A 136 7.08 -2.99 2.44
C ASN A 136 7.29 -2.04 1.24
N ASP A 137 7.16 -0.73 1.43
CA ASP A 137 7.41 0.26 0.38
C ASP A 137 8.87 0.22 -0.11
N LEU A 138 9.82 0.03 0.79
CA LEU A 138 11.22 -0.15 0.39
C LEU A 138 11.40 -1.41 -0.48
N CYS A 139 10.75 -2.51 -0.10
CA CYS A 139 10.76 -3.75 -0.87
C CYS A 139 10.16 -3.54 -2.27
N VAL A 140 9.02 -2.84 -2.37
CA VAL A 140 8.38 -2.50 -3.66
C VAL A 140 9.31 -1.65 -4.52
N THR A 141 9.94 -0.62 -3.93
CA THR A 141 10.89 0.25 -4.64
C THR A 141 12.07 -0.53 -5.22
N MET A 142 12.71 -1.38 -4.41
CA MET A 142 13.84 -2.20 -4.85
C MET A 142 13.42 -3.23 -5.93
N SER A 143 12.21 -3.76 -5.82
CA SER A 143 11.66 -4.71 -6.80
C SER A 143 11.33 -4.02 -8.13
N GLY A 144 10.87 -2.77 -8.07
CA GLY A 144 10.59 -1.96 -9.26
C GLY A 144 11.85 -1.69 -10.09
N GLU A 145 12.99 -1.38 -9.43
CA GLU A 145 14.26 -1.15 -10.12
C GLU A 145 14.93 -2.43 -10.66
N ALA A 146 14.48 -3.61 -10.21
CA ALA A 146 15.09 -4.88 -10.57
C ALA A 146 14.64 -5.45 -11.94
N ALA A 147 13.79 -4.75 -12.66
CA ALA A 147 13.38 -5.13 -14.00
C ALA A 147 14.60 -5.28 -14.93
N GLN A 148 14.52 -6.24 -15.84
CA GLN A 148 15.54 -6.47 -16.84
C GLN A 148 14.89 -6.56 -18.22
N MET A 149 15.33 -5.71 -19.13
CA MET A 149 14.78 -5.62 -20.48
C MET A 149 13.26 -5.36 -20.41
N GLU A 150 12.45 -6.12 -21.09
CA GLU A 150 11.01 -5.95 -21.23
C GLU A 150 10.18 -6.70 -20.15
N LEU A 151 10.80 -7.12 -19.04
CA LEU A 151 10.12 -7.90 -17.99
C LEU A 151 10.57 -7.53 -16.58
N ASN A 152 9.62 -7.40 -15.67
CA ASN A 152 9.89 -7.38 -14.25
C ASN A 152 9.40 -8.68 -13.59
N ALA A 153 10.34 -9.55 -13.22
CA ALA A 153 10.04 -10.82 -12.57
C ALA A 153 9.71 -10.69 -11.07
N MET A 154 9.78 -9.48 -10.50
CA MET A 154 9.59 -9.23 -9.06
C MET A 154 8.15 -8.79 -8.70
N GLU A 155 7.25 -8.72 -9.66
CA GLU A 155 5.84 -8.35 -9.43
C GLU A 155 5.14 -9.13 -8.30
N PRO A 156 5.36 -10.46 -8.12
CA PRO A 156 4.69 -11.19 -7.04
C PRO A 156 5.00 -10.66 -5.64
N VAL A 157 6.24 -10.29 -5.35
CA VAL A 157 6.59 -9.71 -4.04
C VAL A 157 6.10 -8.27 -3.92
N MET A 158 6.04 -7.51 -5.01
CA MET A 158 5.47 -6.15 -5.01
C MET A 158 3.97 -6.21 -4.69
N ALA A 159 3.23 -7.11 -5.35
CA ALA A 159 1.80 -7.32 -5.08
C ALA A 159 1.57 -7.75 -3.63
N GLN A 160 2.35 -8.71 -3.12
CA GLN A 160 2.28 -9.16 -1.73
C GLN A 160 2.49 -8.00 -0.75
N CYS A 161 3.50 -7.17 -0.95
CA CYS A 161 3.79 -6.02 -0.09
C CYS A 161 2.67 -4.96 -0.15
N CYS A 162 2.10 -4.71 -1.33
CA CYS A 162 0.99 -3.77 -1.48
C CYS A 162 -0.28 -4.29 -0.77
N PHE A 163 -0.65 -5.55 -0.96
CA PHE A 163 -1.82 -6.15 -0.29
C PHE A 163 -1.63 -6.19 1.22
N GLU A 164 -0.48 -6.65 1.72
CA GLU A 164 -0.19 -6.67 3.15
C GLU A 164 -0.28 -5.25 3.76
N SER A 165 0.25 -4.25 3.07
CA SER A 165 0.18 -2.86 3.53
C SER A 165 -1.25 -2.33 3.57
N ALA A 166 -2.05 -2.64 2.56
CA ALA A 166 -3.47 -2.26 2.52
C ALA A 166 -4.24 -2.93 3.66
N ASP A 167 -4.08 -4.25 3.85
CA ASP A 167 -4.75 -5.00 4.93
C ASP A 167 -4.39 -4.46 6.30
N LEU A 168 -3.11 -4.15 6.54
CA LEU A 168 -2.63 -3.60 7.81
C LEU A 168 -3.19 -2.19 8.10
N LEU A 169 -3.38 -1.38 7.07
CA LEU A 169 -3.93 -0.02 7.21
C LEU A 169 -5.45 0.00 7.33
N MET A 170 -6.15 -1.05 6.88
CA MET A 170 -7.62 -1.17 6.95
C MET A 170 -8.10 -1.74 8.30
N ASN A 171 -7.29 -2.52 9.00
CA ASN A 171 -7.62 -3.17 10.27
C ASN A 171 -7.10 -2.39 11.48
#